data_c66f716922897793d70924eefb255488
#
_entry.id   c66f716922897793d70924eefb255488
#
_cell.length_a   1.000
_cell.length_b   1.000
_cell.length_c   1.000
_cell.angle_alpha   90.00
_cell.angle_beta   90.00
_cell.angle_gamma   90.00
#
_symmetry.space_group_name_H-M   'P 1'
#
loop_
_entity.id
_entity.type
_entity.pdbx_description
1 polymer ?
#
loop_
_entity_poly.entity_id
_entity_poly.type
_entity_poly.pdbx_seq_one_letter_code
_entity_poly.pdbx_strand_id
1 'polypeptide(L)'
;MSKLTGAEIVIECLKEQGVDTVFGYPGGAILNIYDALYQHQNEITHILTSHEQGASHAADGYARATGKVGVCLATSGPGATNLVTGIATAYMDSVPVVAITCNVANSLLGKDSFQEIDITGVTMPITKYNFIVKDINRLAKVIRRAFVIAQSGRPGPILVDITKDVTAATTDYEYQEPEKIEPQTDTIREEDMERALEMIRKAQKPFIFVGGGAVISNASEELRVFAHKIQAPVADSLMGKGAFDGTDELYTGMVGMHGTKTSNYGITEADLLVVVGARFSDRVIGNASKFAKNAKILQIDIDRAEINKNIKVDASIIGDAKTILRRLNTHLDPINHDEWIAHIERMKDMYPLRYDKNVLTGPFIIQTVNEVTGGDAVIVTEVGQHQMWAAQYYKYRQPRTLLTSGGLGTMGYGLGASIGAKMGCKDKTVINIAGDGCFRMNMNEIATATRYNIPVIELIINNHVLGMVRQWQTLYYGKRYSQTVLNDSVDYVKIAEAMGAKAYRVTQKEELAPVLKEAISLNIPVVIDCQIGCDDKVFPMVSPGAPIADAFDDTDLKIN
;
A
#
# COMPACT_ATOMS: atom_id res chain seq x y z
N MET A 1 27.86 -25.40 -15.59
CA MET A 1 28.36 -24.88 -14.30
C MET A 1 29.44 -23.86 -14.59
N SER A 2 29.34 -22.66 -14.10
CA SER A 2 30.36 -21.60 -14.15
C SER A 2 30.87 -21.34 -12.73
N LYS A 3 32.14 -20.97 -12.61
CA LYS A 3 32.70 -20.60 -11.30
C LYS A 3 32.53 -19.13 -11.09
N LEU A 4 31.68 -18.75 -10.10
CA LEU A 4 31.30 -17.36 -9.82
C LEU A 4 31.64 -17.00 -8.39
N THR A 5 31.88 -15.69 -8.16
CA THR A 5 31.95 -15.11 -6.82
C THR A 5 30.55 -15.05 -6.20
N GLY A 6 30.47 -14.95 -4.86
CA GLY A 6 29.19 -14.78 -4.19
C GLY A 6 28.45 -13.52 -4.65
N ALA A 7 29.17 -12.46 -4.95
CA ALA A 7 28.57 -11.22 -5.49
C ALA A 7 27.93 -11.45 -6.88
N GLU A 8 28.63 -12.12 -7.80
CA GLU A 8 28.09 -12.51 -9.11
C GLU A 8 26.89 -13.45 -8.97
N ILE A 9 26.92 -14.40 -8.03
CA ILE A 9 25.80 -15.31 -7.74
C ILE A 9 24.56 -14.52 -7.29
N VAL A 10 24.71 -13.46 -6.49
CA VAL A 10 23.58 -12.59 -6.12
C VAL A 10 22.96 -12.00 -7.37
N ILE A 11 23.76 -11.45 -8.28
CA ILE A 11 23.26 -10.81 -9.51
C ILE A 11 22.58 -11.85 -10.42
N GLU A 12 23.22 -13.00 -10.63
CA GLU A 12 22.64 -14.07 -11.47
C GLU A 12 21.31 -14.58 -10.88
N CYS A 13 21.21 -14.76 -9.56
CA CYS A 13 19.96 -15.14 -8.91
C CYS A 13 18.87 -14.05 -9.06
N LEU A 14 19.22 -12.77 -9.00
CA LEU A 14 18.25 -11.69 -9.25
C LEU A 14 17.76 -11.73 -10.70
N LYS A 15 18.64 -11.97 -11.66
CA LYS A 15 18.27 -12.15 -13.09
C LYS A 15 17.37 -13.36 -13.30
N GLU A 16 17.68 -14.52 -12.67
CA GLU A 16 16.80 -15.70 -12.67
C GLU A 16 15.38 -15.34 -12.23
N GLN A 17 15.25 -14.52 -11.20
CA GLN A 17 13.93 -14.13 -10.64
C GLN A 17 13.24 -13.01 -11.44
N GLY A 18 13.80 -12.59 -12.58
CA GLY A 18 13.24 -11.56 -13.44
C GLY A 18 13.30 -10.15 -12.84
N VAL A 19 14.26 -9.90 -11.94
CA VAL A 19 14.50 -8.58 -11.35
C VAL A 19 15.22 -7.71 -12.37
N ASP A 20 14.59 -6.62 -12.77
CA ASP A 20 15.12 -5.61 -13.71
C ASP A 20 15.54 -4.30 -13.02
N THR A 21 15.08 -4.10 -11.79
CA THR A 21 15.31 -2.85 -11.04
C THR A 21 15.54 -3.15 -9.56
N VAL A 22 16.57 -2.54 -8.99
CA VAL A 22 16.89 -2.62 -7.55
C VAL A 22 17.12 -1.22 -7.00
N PHE A 23 16.79 -1.02 -5.73
CA PHE A 23 16.93 0.26 -5.03
C PHE A 23 17.93 0.09 -3.88
N GLY A 24 18.79 1.06 -3.64
CA GLY A 24 19.75 0.88 -2.55
C GLY A 24 20.74 1.99 -2.35
N TYR A 25 21.60 1.79 -1.36
CA TYR A 25 22.68 2.69 -1.02
C TYR A 25 23.97 1.89 -0.73
N PRO A 26 25.12 2.23 -1.35
CA PRO A 26 26.37 1.51 -1.15
C PRO A 26 26.99 1.76 0.21
N GLY A 27 27.85 0.82 0.64
CA GLY A 27 28.67 0.94 1.84
C GLY A 27 29.71 -0.16 1.90
N GLY A 28 30.61 -0.11 2.88
CA GLY A 28 31.81 -0.94 2.92
C GLY A 28 31.60 -2.47 2.85
N ALA A 29 30.54 -2.98 3.47
CA ALA A 29 30.29 -4.42 3.51
C ALA A 29 29.69 -4.95 2.18
N ILE A 30 28.92 -4.11 1.45
CA ILE A 30 28.20 -4.53 0.22
C ILE A 30 28.97 -4.24 -1.08
N LEU A 31 30.18 -3.67 -1.03
CA LEU A 31 30.91 -3.23 -2.22
C LEU A 31 31.11 -4.31 -3.26
N ASN A 32 31.31 -5.58 -2.88
CA ASN A 32 31.47 -6.67 -3.84
C ASN A 32 30.22 -6.84 -4.71
N ILE A 33 29.03 -6.72 -4.13
CA ILE A 33 27.75 -6.78 -4.88
C ILE A 33 27.61 -5.55 -5.78
N TYR A 34 28.01 -4.36 -5.32
CA TYR A 34 27.98 -3.15 -6.15
C TYR A 34 28.96 -3.19 -7.31
N ASP A 35 30.13 -3.85 -7.16
CA ASP A 35 31.07 -4.10 -8.26
C ASP A 35 30.45 -5.03 -9.30
N ALA A 36 29.82 -6.12 -8.86
CA ALA A 36 29.10 -7.02 -9.76
C ALA A 36 27.91 -6.32 -10.46
N LEU A 37 27.15 -5.47 -9.75
CA LEU A 37 26.08 -4.64 -10.36
C LEU A 37 26.63 -3.70 -11.45
N TYR A 38 27.79 -3.12 -11.25
CA TYR A 38 28.42 -2.26 -12.27
C TYR A 38 28.71 -3.02 -13.56
N GLN A 39 29.15 -4.26 -13.45
CA GLN A 39 29.40 -5.15 -14.61
C GLN A 39 28.09 -5.54 -15.34
N HIS A 40 26.97 -5.54 -14.65
CA HIS A 40 25.64 -5.92 -15.16
C HIS A 40 24.65 -4.74 -15.29
N GLN A 41 25.14 -3.49 -15.35
CA GLN A 41 24.32 -2.27 -15.40
C GLN A 41 23.36 -2.18 -16.60
N ASN A 42 23.59 -2.95 -17.67
CA ASN A 42 22.72 -3.03 -18.83
C ASN A 42 21.58 -4.06 -18.64
N GLU A 43 21.63 -4.89 -17.62
CA GLU A 43 20.67 -5.97 -17.34
C GLU A 43 19.81 -5.64 -16.11
N ILE A 44 20.42 -5.03 -15.08
CA ILE A 44 19.71 -4.60 -13.86
C ILE A 44 19.95 -3.11 -13.65
N THR A 45 18.86 -2.35 -13.60
CA THR A 45 18.90 -0.93 -13.26
C THR A 45 19.00 -0.75 -11.74
N HIS A 46 20.06 -0.11 -11.27
CA HIS A 46 20.18 0.29 -9.87
C HIS A 46 19.80 1.76 -9.69
N ILE A 47 18.86 2.02 -8.79
CA ILE A 47 18.47 3.38 -8.37
C ILE A 47 19.14 3.67 -7.03
N LEU A 48 20.10 4.59 -7.06
CA LEU A 48 20.74 5.09 -5.85
C LEU A 48 19.80 6.09 -5.16
N THR A 49 19.22 5.70 -4.04
CA THR A 49 18.39 6.56 -3.21
C THR A 49 19.24 7.47 -2.32
N SER A 50 18.64 8.49 -1.74
CA SER A 50 19.34 9.38 -0.81
C SER A 50 19.43 8.80 0.61
N HIS A 51 18.60 7.79 0.90
CA HIS A 51 18.51 7.11 2.19
C HIS A 51 17.98 5.68 1.99
N GLU A 52 18.43 4.72 2.79
CA GLU A 52 18.01 3.32 2.67
C GLU A 52 16.50 3.13 2.98
N GLN A 53 15.93 3.96 3.83
CA GLN A 53 14.48 3.98 4.04
C GLN A 53 13.75 4.30 2.72
N GLY A 54 14.24 5.28 1.95
CA GLY A 54 13.73 5.59 0.62
C GLY A 54 13.84 4.39 -0.33
N ALA A 55 14.96 3.63 -0.27
CA ALA A 55 15.14 2.42 -1.06
C ALA A 55 14.11 1.33 -0.72
N SER A 56 13.85 1.10 0.57
CA SER A 56 12.85 0.12 1.00
C SER A 56 11.42 0.52 0.61
N HIS A 57 11.09 1.82 0.68
CA HIS A 57 9.80 2.33 0.20
C HIS A 57 9.69 2.27 -1.32
N ALA A 58 10.77 2.50 -2.06
CA ALA A 58 10.78 2.34 -3.51
C ALA A 58 10.58 0.87 -3.93
N ALA A 59 11.23 -0.08 -3.26
CA ALA A 59 11.00 -1.50 -3.48
C ALA A 59 9.53 -1.90 -3.18
N ASP A 60 8.96 -1.38 -2.09
CA ASP A 60 7.54 -1.57 -1.74
C ASP A 60 6.61 -1.00 -2.81
N GLY A 61 6.83 0.25 -3.23
CA GLY A 61 6.03 0.91 -4.28
C GLY A 61 6.11 0.19 -5.63
N TYR A 62 7.30 -0.28 -6.02
CA TYR A 62 7.49 -1.11 -7.21
C TYR A 62 6.68 -2.41 -7.12
N ALA A 63 6.75 -3.09 -5.98
CA ALA A 63 6.02 -4.36 -5.80
C ALA A 63 4.50 -4.17 -5.84
N ARG A 64 3.96 -3.14 -5.19
CA ARG A 64 2.51 -2.85 -5.23
C ARG A 64 2.02 -2.51 -6.62
N ALA A 65 2.76 -1.66 -7.34
CA ALA A 65 2.36 -1.21 -8.68
C ALA A 65 2.42 -2.34 -9.72
N THR A 66 3.44 -3.20 -9.65
CA THR A 66 3.69 -4.23 -10.66
C THR A 66 3.13 -5.60 -10.31
N GLY A 67 2.98 -5.91 -9.01
CA GLY A 67 2.72 -7.27 -8.53
C GLY A 67 3.95 -8.19 -8.50
N LYS A 68 5.13 -7.68 -8.89
CA LYS A 68 6.42 -8.38 -8.80
C LYS A 68 7.04 -8.23 -7.39
N VAL A 69 8.10 -8.97 -7.12
CA VAL A 69 8.89 -8.77 -5.90
C VAL A 69 9.74 -7.51 -6.03
N GLY A 70 9.64 -6.61 -5.05
CA GLY A 70 10.54 -5.45 -4.95
C GLY A 70 11.86 -5.84 -4.29
N VAL A 71 12.97 -5.26 -4.72
CA VAL A 71 14.31 -5.58 -4.18
C VAL A 71 15.01 -4.31 -3.71
N CYS A 72 15.51 -4.32 -2.47
CA CYS A 72 16.37 -3.26 -1.96
C CYS A 72 17.68 -3.81 -1.38
N LEU A 73 18.73 -3.01 -1.49
CA LEU A 73 20.09 -3.34 -1.10
C LEU A 73 20.63 -2.35 -0.08
N ALA A 74 21.27 -2.84 0.99
CA ALA A 74 21.92 -1.98 1.98
C ALA A 74 23.18 -2.62 2.56
N THR A 75 24.08 -1.76 3.01
CA THR A 75 25.28 -2.20 3.76
C THR A 75 24.91 -2.61 5.20
N SER A 76 25.90 -3.08 5.95
CA SER A 76 25.76 -3.42 7.37
C SER A 76 25.47 -2.21 8.28
N GLY A 77 25.21 -2.48 9.53
CA GLY A 77 25.05 -1.46 10.57
C GLY A 77 23.91 -0.48 10.27
N PRO A 78 24.19 0.83 10.19
CA PRO A 78 23.17 1.83 9.99
C PRO A 78 22.43 1.69 8.65
N GLY A 79 23.09 1.19 7.58
CA GLY A 79 22.43 0.93 6.31
C GLY A 79 21.33 -0.12 6.45
N ALA A 80 21.62 -1.23 7.11
CA ALA A 80 20.64 -2.28 7.36
C ALA A 80 19.51 -1.81 8.30
N THR A 81 19.84 -1.08 9.38
CA THR A 81 18.82 -0.58 10.32
C THR A 81 17.90 0.47 9.70
N ASN A 82 18.37 1.26 8.73
CA ASN A 82 17.55 2.22 8.01
C ASN A 82 16.47 1.58 7.13
N LEU A 83 16.56 0.28 6.81
CA LEU A 83 15.51 -0.46 6.08
C LEU A 83 14.32 -0.85 6.96
N VAL A 84 14.47 -0.85 8.29
CA VAL A 84 13.52 -1.46 9.24
C VAL A 84 12.10 -0.90 9.08
N THR A 85 11.94 0.41 9.00
CA THR A 85 10.63 1.03 8.81
C THR A 85 9.95 0.59 7.50
N GLY A 86 10.69 0.53 6.39
CA GLY A 86 10.13 0.09 5.12
C GLY A 86 9.80 -1.41 5.09
N ILE A 87 10.63 -2.25 5.71
CA ILE A 87 10.35 -3.68 5.88
C ILE A 87 9.07 -3.87 6.71
N ALA A 88 8.92 -3.13 7.83
CA ALA A 88 7.71 -3.18 8.65
C ALA A 88 6.45 -2.71 7.89
N THR A 89 6.58 -1.69 7.04
CA THR A 89 5.51 -1.20 6.15
C THR A 89 5.06 -2.32 5.19
N ALA A 90 6.01 -2.96 4.51
CA ALA A 90 5.74 -4.07 3.62
C ALA A 90 5.10 -5.27 4.35
N TYR A 91 5.56 -5.58 5.56
CA TYR A 91 5.02 -6.67 6.39
C TYR A 91 3.56 -6.43 6.76
N MET A 92 3.24 -5.24 7.25
CA MET A 92 1.87 -4.91 7.69
C MET A 92 0.85 -4.95 6.56
N ASP A 93 1.27 -4.66 5.33
CA ASP A 93 0.40 -4.62 4.16
C ASP A 93 0.58 -5.82 3.21
N SER A 94 1.35 -6.83 3.62
CA SER A 94 1.54 -8.08 2.86
C SER A 94 2.15 -7.85 1.48
N VAL A 95 3.21 -7.03 1.41
CA VAL A 95 3.92 -6.69 0.15
C VAL A 95 5.17 -7.57 0.00
N PRO A 96 5.36 -8.24 -1.14
CA PRO A 96 6.53 -9.07 -1.38
C PRO A 96 7.75 -8.19 -1.66
N VAL A 97 8.65 -8.09 -0.68
CA VAL A 97 9.93 -7.38 -0.78
C VAL A 97 11.05 -8.32 -0.36
N VAL A 98 12.15 -8.34 -1.11
CA VAL A 98 13.41 -9.00 -0.72
C VAL A 98 14.43 -7.91 -0.41
N ALA A 99 14.75 -7.76 0.87
CA ALA A 99 15.81 -6.87 1.34
C ALA A 99 17.11 -7.66 1.47
N ILE A 100 18.15 -7.28 0.74
CA ILE A 100 19.48 -7.90 0.79
C ILE A 100 20.40 -6.94 1.53
N THR A 101 20.95 -7.40 2.65
CA THR A 101 21.96 -6.69 3.42
C THR A 101 23.27 -7.46 3.41
N CYS A 102 24.38 -6.75 3.58
CA CYS A 102 25.65 -7.40 3.80
C CYS A 102 26.15 -7.10 5.20
N ASN A 103 26.68 -8.12 5.87
CA ASN A 103 27.25 -7.99 7.20
C ASN A 103 28.78 -8.04 7.17
N VAL A 104 29.43 -7.83 8.29
CA VAL A 104 30.86 -8.03 8.48
C VAL A 104 31.25 -9.47 8.11
N ALA A 105 32.54 -9.76 7.92
CA ALA A 105 33.01 -11.11 7.65
C ALA A 105 32.64 -12.06 8.79
N ASN A 106 32.39 -13.32 8.47
CA ASN A 106 31.94 -14.34 9.43
C ASN A 106 32.85 -14.45 10.67
N SER A 107 34.16 -14.25 10.50
CA SER A 107 35.14 -14.24 11.59
C SER A 107 35.00 -13.05 12.57
N LEU A 108 34.25 -12.01 12.21
CA LEU A 108 34.04 -10.81 12.98
C LEU A 108 32.65 -10.74 13.65
N LEU A 109 31.74 -11.65 13.32
CA LEU A 109 30.40 -11.70 13.91
C LEU A 109 30.46 -11.99 15.42
N GLY A 110 29.66 -11.27 16.20
CA GLY A 110 29.57 -11.38 17.66
C GLY A 110 30.77 -10.78 18.39
N LYS A 111 31.50 -9.85 17.76
CA LYS A 111 32.71 -9.23 18.32
C LYS A 111 32.61 -7.70 18.46
N ASP A 112 31.42 -7.14 18.38
CA ASP A 112 31.18 -5.69 18.36
C ASP A 112 32.03 -4.97 17.30
N SER A 113 32.14 -5.60 16.13
CA SER A 113 32.93 -5.10 14.99
C SER A 113 32.29 -3.83 14.42
N PHE A 114 33.09 -2.97 13.78
CA PHE A 114 32.60 -1.75 13.16
C PHE A 114 31.45 -2.04 12.16
N GLN A 115 30.31 -1.37 12.37
CA GLN A 115 29.06 -1.53 11.62
C GLN A 115 28.46 -2.96 11.67
N GLU A 116 28.80 -3.76 12.66
CA GLU A 116 28.09 -5.00 12.94
C GLU A 116 26.73 -4.72 13.58
N ILE A 117 25.71 -5.44 13.14
CA ILE A 117 24.39 -5.49 13.78
C ILE A 117 23.74 -6.85 13.51
N ASP A 118 23.04 -7.40 14.49
CA ASP A 118 22.15 -8.55 14.26
C ASP A 118 20.83 -8.08 13.60
N ILE A 119 20.91 -7.78 12.31
CA ILE A 119 19.75 -7.32 11.57
C ILE A 119 18.68 -8.41 11.44
N THR A 120 19.07 -9.69 11.49
CA THR A 120 18.11 -10.79 11.48
C THR A 120 17.27 -10.82 12.75
N GLY A 121 17.89 -10.61 13.90
CA GLY A 121 17.18 -10.45 15.17
C GLY A 121 16.25 -9.22 15.19
N VAL A 122 16.74 -8.09 14.69
CA VAL A 122 15.95 -6.82 14.61
C VAL A 122 14.73 -7.00 13.71
N THR A 123 14.86 -7.70 12.57
CA THR A 123 13.77 -7.82 11.58
C THR A 123 12.90 -9.05 11.76
N MET A 124 13.20 -9.94 12.69
CA MET A 124 12.44 -11.17 12.94
C MET A 124 10.93 -10.94 13.07
N PRO A 125 10.43 -9.96 13.86
CA PRO A 125 8.99 -9.74 14.04
C PRO A 125 8.30 -9.03 12.86
N ILE A 126 9.05 -8.52 11.90
CA ILE A 126 8.55 -7.70 10.77
C ILE A 126 8.85 -8.30 9.41
N THR A 127 9.27 -9.57 9.35
CA THR A 127 9.50 -10.33 8.11
C THR A 127 8.73 -11.64 8.13
N LYS A 128 8.38 -12.17 6.96
CA LYS A 128 7.87 -13.55 6.86
C LYS A 128 8.94 -14.58 7.22
N TYR A 129 10.15 -14.27 6.81
CA TYR A 129 11.36 -15.04 7.13
C TYR A 129 12.59 -14.16 6.95
N ASN A 130 13.68 -14.51 7.62
CA ASN A 130 14.98 -13.91 7.40
C ASN A 130 16.08 -14.97 7.37
N PHE A 131 17.17 -14.64 6.70
CA PHE A 131 18.33 -15.52 6.54
C PHE A 131 19.59 -14.75 6.87
N ILE A 132 20.56 -15.45 7.49
CA ILE A 132 21.96 -15.05 7.50
C ILE A 132 22.77 -16.09 6.70
N VAL A 133 23.48 -15.65 5.67
CA VAL A 133 24.27 -16.53 4.78
C VAL A 133 25.74 -16.44 5.16
N LYS A 134 26.27 -17.55 5.69
CA LYS A 134 27.66 -17.70 6.17
C LYS A 134 28.47 -18.73 5.35
N ASP A 135 27.83 -19.36 4.37
CA ASP A 135 28.43 -20.37 3.48
C ASP A 135 27.97 -20.08 2.05
N ILE A 136 28.97 -19.86 1.18
CA ILE A 136 28.73 -19.53 -0.24
C ILE A 136 27.95 -20.63 -0.97
N ASN A 137 28.13 -21.90 -0.61
CA ASN A 137 27.44 -23.03 -1.24
C ASN A 137 25.91 -23.02 -0.98
N ARG A 138 25.44 -22.22 -0.01
CA ARG A 138 24.03 -22.04 0.30
C ARG A 138 23.43 -20.79 -0.32
N LEU A 139 24.27 -19.86 -0.84
CA LEU A 139 23.85 -18.52 -1.23
C LEU A 139 22.74 -18.53 -2.29
N ALA A 140 22.97 -19.17 -3.44
CA ALA A 140 21.97 -19.24 -4.52
C ALA A 140 20.64 -19.86 -4.05
N LYS A 141 20.73 -20.97 -3.29
CA LYS A 141 19.54 -21.64 -2.74
C LYS A 141 18.77 -20.73 -1.80
N VAL A 142 19.44 -19.93 -0.96
CA VAL A 142 18.80 -19.00 -0.02
C VAL A 142 18.10 -17.88 -0.76
N ILE A 143 18.75 -17.27 -1.77
CA ILE A 143 18.14 -16.19 -2.55
C ILE A 143 16.89 -16.70 -3.27
N ARG A 144 16.97 -17.82 -4.01
CA ARG A 144 15.81 -18.42 -4.67
C ARG A 144 14.67 -18.70 -3.68
N ARG A 145 14.99 -19.25 -2.51
CA ARG A 145 14.02 -19.53 -1.46
C ARG A 145 13.38 -18.26 -0.90
N ALA A 146 14.13 -17.16 -0.79
CA ALA A 146 13.62 -15.88 -0.34
C ALA A 146 12.50 -15.36 -1.26
N PHE A 147 12.68 -15.44 -2.59
CA PHE A 147 11.66 -15.05 -3.57
C PHE A 147 10.41 -15.93 -3.50
N VAL A 148 10.57 -17.23 -3.35
CA VAL A 148 9.45 -18.17 -3.17
C VAL A 148 8.66 -17.82 -1.92
N ILE A 149 9.32 -17.65 -0.77
CA ILE A 149 8.63 -17.34 0.50
C ILE A 149 7.96 -15.96 0.43
N ALA A 150 8.59 -14.96 -0.19
CA ALA A 150 8.02 -13.61 -0.31
C ALA A 150 6.64 -13.62 -0.98
N GLN A 151 6.43 -14.50 -1.97
CA GLN A 151 5.24 -14.56 -2.80
C GLN A 151 4.22 -15.63 -2.37
N SER A 152 4.65 -16.71 -1.70
CA SER A 152 3.80 -17.85 -1.37
C SER A 152 2.74 -17.50 -0.31
N GLY A 153 1.52 -18.01 -0.46
CA GLY A 153 0.42 -17.78 0.47
C GLY A 153 0.13 -16.28 0.64
N ARG A 154 0.04 -15.80 1.89
CA ARG A 154 0.02 -14.36 2.16
C ARG A 154 1.40 -13.77 1.89
N PRO A 155 1.58 -12.85 0.92
CA PRO A 155 2.88 -12.27 0.61
C PRO A 155 3.48 -11.47 1.77
N GLY A 156 4.78 -11.19 1.69
CA GLY A 156 5.44 -10.34 2.69
C GLY A 156 6.96 -10.26 2.51
N PRO A 157 7.63 -9.39 3.27
CA PRO A 157 9.05 -9.13 3.14
C PRO A 157 9.92 -10.27 3.69
N ILE A 158 11.06 -10.44 3.03
CA ILE A 158 12.15 -11.34 3.42
C ILE A 158 13.43 -10.52 3.57
N LEU A 159 14.22 -10.82 4.59
CA LEU A 159 15.58 -10.30 4.71
C LEU A 159 16.58 -11.42 4.39
N VAL A 160 17.58 -11.09 3.58
CA VAL A 160 18.76 -11.94 3.32
C VAL A 160 20.01 -11.16 3.70
N ASP A 161 20.61 -11.49 4.83
CA ASP A 161 21.86 -10.90 5.31
C ASP A 161 23.05 -11.78 4.89
N ILE A 162 24.04 -11.22 4.20
CA ILE A 162 25.15 -11.98 3.61
C ILE A 162 26.46 -11.48 4.20
N THR A 163 27.27 -12.37 4.79
CA THR A 163 28.58 -11.97 5.31
C THR A 163 29.54 -11.62 4.17
N LYS A 164 30.40 -10.61 4.39
CA LYS A 164 31.29 -10.04 3.37
C LYS A 164 32.23 -11.07 2.74
N ASP A 165 32.73 -12.01 3.51
CA ASP A 165 33.59 -13.10 3.02
C ASP A 165 32.85 -14.04 2.06
N VAL A 166 31.55 -14.29 2.27
CA VAL A 166 30.71 -15.04 1.32
C VAL A 166 30.60 -14.33 -0.02
N THR A 167 30.44 -13.01 -0.03
CA THR A 167 30.35 -12.25 -1.30
C THR A 167 31.65 -12.28 -2.11
N ALA A 168 32.81 -12.47 -1.46
CA ALA A 168 34.13 -12.54 -2.09
C ALA A 168 34.55 -13.95 -2.47
N ALA A 169 34.03 -14.98 -1.80
CA ALA A 169 34.36 -16.38 -2.08
C ALA A 169 33.83 -16.82 -3.45
N THR A 170 34.36 -17.94 -3.99
CA THR A 170 33.92 -18.49 -5.27
C THR A 170 33.39 -19.90 -5.11
N THR A 171 32.34 -20.25 -5.88
CA THR A 171 31.83 -21.63 -5.96
C THR A 171 31.27 -21.90 -7.35
N ASP A 172 30.91 -23.14 -7.61
CA ASP A 172 30.22 -23.52 -8.84
C ASP A 172 28.77 -23.04 -8.79
N TYR A 173 28.33 -22.39 -9.87
CA TYR A 173 26.97 -21.88 -10.05
C TYR A 173 26.30 -22.57 -11.23
N GLU A 174 25.02 -22.87 -11.06
CA GLU A 174 24.15 -23.41 -12.10
C GLU A 174 22.84 -22.62 -12.11
N TYR A 175 22.45 -22.12 -13.28
CA TYR A 175 21.17 -21.47 -13.51
C TYR A 175 20.01 -22.41 -13.17
N GLN A 176 18.97 -21.88 -12.54
CA GLN A 176 17.71 -22.60 -12.30
C GLN A 176 16.54 -21.74 -12.70
N GLU A 177 15.58 -22.32 -13.40
CA GLU A 177 14.30 -21.66 -13.66
C GLU A 177 13.62 -21.32 -12.33
N PRO A 178 13.02 -20.11 -12.21
CA PRO A 178 12.26 -19.74 -11.02
C PRO A 178 11.13 -20.73 -10.74
N GLU A 179 10.97 -21.05 -9.46
CA GLU A 179 9.82 -21.84 -9.02
C GLU A 179 8.53 -21.05 -9.28
N LYS A 180 7.60 -21.65 -10.03
CA LYS A 180 6.31 -21.04 -10.29
C LYS A 180 5.45 -21.04 -9.02
N ILE A 181 4.99 -19.89 -8.61
CA ILE A 181 4.10 -19.76 -7.47
C ILE A 181 2.67 -20.04 -7.93
N GLU A 182 2.14 -21.19 -7.57
CA GLU A 182 0.77 -21.56 -7.90
C GLU A 182 -0.22 -20.95 -6.88
N PRO A 183 -1.41 -20.55 -7.33
CA PRO A 183 -2.47 -20.10 -6.43
C PRO A 183 -2.78 -21.17 -5.38
N GLN A 184 -2.98 -20.76 -4.13
CA GLN A 184 -3.34 -21.68 -3.05
C GLN A 184 -4.79 -22.15 -3.23
N THR A 185 -4.96 -23.35 -3.76
CA THR A 185 -6.27 -23.95 -4.07
C THR A 185 -6.54 -25.26 -3.33
N ASP A 186 -5.49 -25.91 -2.84
CA ASP A 186 -5.52 -27.17 -2.10
C ASP A 186 -6.23 -27.08 -0.74
N THR A 187 -6.41 -25.88 -0.23
CA THR A 187 -7.12 -25.58 1.02
C THR A 187 -8.62 -25.33 0.81
N ILE A 188 -9.09 -25.21 -0.43
CA ILE A 188 -10.50 -24.96 -0.76
C ILE A 188 -11.28 -26.28 -0.65
N ARG A 189 -12.16 -26.39 0.36
CA ARG A 189 -12.98 -27.58 0.57
C ARG A 189 -14.37 -27.41 -0.04
N GLU A 190 -14.92 -28.48 -0.62
CA GLU A 190 -16.25 -28.45 -1.24
C GLU A 190 -17.35 -28.12 -0.22
N GLU A 191 -17.27 -28.68 0.98
CA GLU A 191 -18.24 -28.40 2.06
C GLU A 191 -18.27 -26.91 2.47
N ASP A 192 -17.11 -26.22 2.44
CA ASP A 192 -17.06 -24.77 2.70
C ASP A 192 -17.68 -23.99 1.53
N MET A 193 -17.48 -24.45 0.30
CA MET A 193 -18.10 -23.88 -0.90
C MET A 193 -19.62 -24.04 -0.89
N GLU A 194 -20.13 -25.24 -0.60
CA GLU A 194 -21.56 -25.50 -0.50
C GLU A 194 -22.23 -24.65 0.57
N ARG A 195 -21.60 -24.55 1.74
CA ARG A 195 -22.10 -23.71 2.84
C ARG A 195 -22.15 -22.23 2.43
N ALA A 196 -21.12 -21.73 1.75
CA ALA A 196 -21.10 -20.36 1.24
C ALA A 196 -22.23 -20.12 0.22
N LEU A 197 -22.41 -21.02 -0.74
CA LEU A 197 -23.50 -20.95 -1.73
C LEU A 197 -24.89 -20.95 -1.06
N GLU A 198 -25.08 -21.77 -0.04
CA GLU A 198 -26.33 -21.79 0.73
C GLU A 198 -26.59 -20.45 1.43
N MET A 199 -25.57 -19.88 2.07
CA MET A 199 -25.69 -18.58 2.73
C MET A 199 -26.03 -17.46 1.74
N ILE A 200 -25.37 -17.45 0.58
CA ILE A 200 -25.59 -16.44 -0.47
C ILE A 200 -27.03 -16.55 -1.03
N ARG A 201 -27.51 -17.76 -1.32
CA ARG A 201 -28.87 -17.98 -1.86
C ARG A 201 -29.99 -17.58 -0.88
N LYS A 202 -29.73 -17.59 0.42
CA LYS A 202 -30.71 -17.23 1.47
C LYS A 202 -30.73 -15.76 1.83
N ALA A 203 -29.69 -15.01 1.46
CA ALA A 203 -29.56 -13.60 1.79
C ALA A 203 -30.66 -12.78 1.11
N GLN A 204 -31.14 -11.76 1.80
CA GLN A 204 -32.08 -10.75 1.27
C GLN A 204 -31.41 -9.37 1.18
N LYS A 205 -30.38 -9.14 1.97
CA LYS A 205 -29.62 -7.88 2.04
C LYS A 205 -28.12 -8.18 2.03
N PRO A 206 -27.60 -8.85 0.97
CA PRO A 206 -26.18 -9.14 0.89
C PRO A 206 -25.37 -7.87 0.75
N PHE A 207 -24.17 -7.83 1.36
CA PHE A 207 -23.22 -6.76 1.22
C PHE A 207 -21.80 -7.35 1.06
N ILE A 208 -20.97 -6.79 0.21
CA ILE A 208 -19.59 -7.24 -0.02
C ILE A 208 -18.63 -6.23 0.59
N PHE A 209 -17.72 -6.72 1.42
CA PHE A 209 -16.59 -5.96 1.96
C PHE A 209 -15.29 -6.50 1.37
N VAL A 210 -14.57 -5.65 0.61
CA VAL A 210 -13.35 -6.06 -0.10
C VAL A 210 -12.10 -5.43 0.49
N GLY A 211 -11.05 -6.23 0.62
CA GLY A 211 -9.74 -5.82 1.13
C GLY A 211 -8.60 -6.00 0.14
N GLY A 212 -7.38 -5.73 0.62
CA GLY A 212 -6.15 -5.81 -0.18
C GLY A 212 -5.86 -7.20 -0.77
N GLY A 213 -6.38 -8.27 -0.16
CA GLY A 213 -6.24 -9.63 -0.69
C GLY A 213 -6.87 -9.81 -2.07
N ALA A 214 -7.96 -9.10 -2.37
CA ALA A 214 -8.58 -9.12 -3.70
C ALA A 214 -7.68 -8.44 -4.75
N VAL A 215 -6.98 -7.34 -4.38
CA VAL A 215 -5.99 -6.67 -5.23
C VAL A 215 -4.80 -7.60 -5.49
N ILE A 216 -4.27 -8.23 -4.43
CA ILE A 216 -3.10 -9.12 -4.51
C ILE A 216 -3.40 -10.34 -5.39
N SER A 217 -4.57 -10.94 -5.23
CA SER A 217 -5.06 -12.09 -6.00
C SER A 217 -5.46 -11.74 -7.45
N ASN A 218 -5.46 -10.45 -7.84
CA ASN A 218 -5.98 -9.98 -9.14
C ASN A 218 -7.42 -10.47 -9.41
N ALA A 219 -8.30 -10.40 -8.41
CA ALA A 219 -9.65 -10.95 -8.42
C ALA A 219 -10.73 -9.96 -8.88
N SER A 220 -10.35 -8.78 -9.42
CA SER A 220 -11.27 -7.66 -9.69
C SER A 220 -12.39 -8.02 -10.65
N GLU A 221 -12.10 -8.75 -11.73
CA GLU A 221 -13.12 -9.15 -12.70
C GLU A 221 -14.08 -10.19 -12.10
N GLU A 222 -13.55 -11.20 -11.41
CA GLU A 222 -14.37 -12.21 -10.73
C GLU A 222 -15.23 -11.59 -9.63
N LEU A 223 -14.71 -10.57 -8.93
CA LEU A 223 -15.44 -9.82 -7.92
C LEU A 223 -16.58 -8.98 -8.55
N ARG A 224 -16.31 -8.31 -9.68
CA ARG A 224 -17.32 -7.56 -10.42
C ARG A 224 -18.47 -8.47 -10.88
N VAL A 225 -18.13 -9.58 -11.50
CA VAL A 225 -19.13 -10.58 -11.94
C VAL A 225 -19.93 -11.12 -10.76
N PHE A 226 -19.27 -11.38 -9.62
CA PHE A 226 -19.93 -11.88 -8.41
C PHE A 226 -20.91 -10.85 -7.82
N ALA A 227 -20.47 -9.59 -7.67
CA ALA A 227 -21.29 -8.54 -7.10
C ALA A 227 -22.56 -8.28 -7.92
N HIS A 228 -22.43 -8.19 -9.26
CA HIS A 228 -23.57 -8.01 -10.15
C HIS A 228 -24.48 -9.24 -10.19
N LYS A 229 -23.90 -10.46 -10.13
CA LYS A 229 -24.68 -11.70 -10.16
C LYS A 229 -25.59 -11.86 -8.95
N ILE A 230 -25.14 -11.41 -7.78
CA ILE A 230 -25.93 -11.47 -6.54
C ILE A 230 -26.55 -10.11 -6.18
N GLN A 231 -26.45 -9.11 -7.05
CA GLN A 231 -26.90 -7.72 -6.80
C GLN A 231 -26.56 -7.23 -5.39
N ALA A 232 -25.27 -7.29 -5.01
CA ALA A 232 -24.81 -6.88 -3.70
C ALA A 232 -24.00 -5.58 -3.78
N PRO A 233 -24.30 -4.56 -2.95
CA PRO A 233 -23.47 -3.39 -2.79
C PRO A 233 -22.06 -3.77 -2.35
N VAL A 234 -21.05 -2.98 -2.76
CA VAL A 234 -19.64 -3.22 -2.47
C VAL A 234 -19.04 -2.02 -1.76
N ALA A 235 -18.41 -2.28 -0.61
CA ALA A 235 -17.51 -1.33 0.04
C ALA A 235 -16.09 -1.90 0.12
N ASP A 236 -15.11 -1.01 0.11
CA ASP A 236 -13.71 -1.39 0.26
C ASP A 236 -13.08 -0.93 1.59
N SER A 237 -12.00 -1.59 1.98
CA SER A 237 -11.03 -1.03 2.90
C SER A 237 -10.07 -0.10 2.15
N LEU A 238 -9.26 0.69 2.87
CA LEU A 238 -8.21 1.49 2.26
C LEU A 238 -7.31 0.67 1.31
N MET A 239 -6.93 -0.54 1.72
CA MET A 239 -6.09 -1.43 0.92
C MET A 239 -6.85 -2.17 -0.19
N GLY A 240 -8.18 -2.16 -0.16
CA GLY A 240 -9.04 -2.77 -1.19
C GLY A 240 -9.36 -1.84 -2.36
N LYS A 241 -8.94 -0.58 -2.30
CA LYS A 241 -9.19 0.41 -3.34
C LYS A 241 -8.76 -0.08 -4.72
N GLY A 242 -9.65 0.07 -5.71
CA GLY A 242 -9.42 -0.39 -7.07
C GLY A 242 -9.64 -1.89 -7.31
N ALA A 243 -9.87 -2.70 -6.27
CA ALA A 243 -10.32 -4.07 -6.47
C ALA A 243 -11.72 -4.14 -7.10
N PHE A 244 -12.55 -3.16 -6.82
CA PHE A 244 -13.83 -2.91 -7.46
C PHE A 244 -13.83 -1.50 -8.05
N ASP A 245 -14.41 -1.31 -9.23
CA ASP A 245 -14.41 -0.01 -9.91
C ASP A 245 -15.17 1.03 -9.07
N GLY A 246 -14.49 2.10 -8.68
CA GLY A 246 -15.06 3.19 -7.89
C GLY A 246 -16.15 4.00 -8.61
N THR A 247 -16.42 3.72 -9.90
CA THR A 247 -17.49 4.32 -10.70
C THR A 247 -18.67 3.38 -10.94
N ASP A 248 -18.57 2.12 -10.51
CA ASP A 248 -19.65 1.13 -10.62
C ASP A 248 -20.84 1.51 -9.75
N GLU A 249 -22.06 1.25 -10.23
CA GLU A 249 -23.31 1.57 -9.51
C GLU A 249 -23.43 0.87 -8.16
N LEU A 250 -22.90 -0.35 -8.03
CA LEU A 250 -22.91 -1.10 -6.77
C LEU A 250 -21.89 -0.61 -5.75
N TYR A 251 -20.94 0.25 -6.17
CA TYR A 251 -19.92 0.75 -5.25
C TYR A 251 -20.48 1.81 -4.29
N THR A 252 -20.19 1.67 -3.00
CA THR A 252 -20.69 2.56 -1.94
C THR A 252 -19.63 3.42 -1.27
N GLY A 253 -18.35 3.15 -1.57
CA GLY A 253 -17.21 3.85 -0.96
C GLY A 253 -16.45 3.00 0.04
N MET A 254 -15.54 3.64 0.77
CA MET A 254 -14.76 3.00 1.82
C MET A 254 -15.62 2.76 3.07
N VAL A 255 -15.34 1.69 3.82
CA VAL A 255 -15.95 1.40 5.12
C VAL A 255 -15.00 1.72 6.28
N GLY A 256 -15.53 2.05 7.44
CA GLY A 256 -14.81 2.24 8.69
C GLY A 256 -14.76 3.68 9.18
N MET A 257 -13.70 4.00 9.93
CA MET A 257 -13.55 5.28 10.66
C MET A 257 -13.74 6.53 9.77
N HIS A 258 -13.19 6.51 8.55
CA HIS A 258 -13.36 7.57 7.55
C HIS A 258 -14.10 7.06 6.30
N GLY A 259 -14.90 6.03 6.48
CA GLY A 259 -15.77 5.49 5.45
C GLY A 259 -16.96 6.38 5.15
N THR A 260 -17.64 6.11 4.04
CA THR A 260 -18.92 6.77 3.74
C THR A 260 -20.00 6.33 4.73
N LYS A 261 -20.93 7.22 5.06
CA LYS A 261 -22.11 6.85 5.88
C LYS A 261 -22.88 5.71 5.20
N THR A 262 -23.02 5.74 3.87
CA THR A 262 -23.67 4.67 3.08
C THR A 262 -23.04 3.30 3.30
N SER A 263 -21.71 3.19 3.21
CA SER A 263 -21.01 1.91 3.45
C SER A 263 -21.17 1.42 4.89
N ASN A 264 -21.02 2.33 5.85
CA ASN A 264 -21.12 1.99 7.28
C ASN A 264 -22.55 1.54 7.66
N TYR A 265 -23.57 2.23 7.18
CA TYR A 265 -24.97 1.86 7.43
C TYR A 265 -25.36 0.61 6.67
N GLY A 266 -24.97 0.50 5.39
CA GLY A 266 -25.28 -0.67 4.56
C GLY A 266 -24.74 -1.97 5.17
N ILE A 267 -23.50 -1.97 5.66
CA ILE A 267 -22.94 -3.14 6.39
C ILE A 267 -23.69 -3.41 7.70
N THR A 268 -24.12 -2.36 8.40
CA THR A 268 -24.84 -2.52 9.66
C THR A 268 -26.25 -3.12 9.46
N GLU A 269 -26.90 -2.82 8.33
CA GLU A 269 -28.23 -3.29 7.98
C GLU A 269 -28.26 -4.61 7.20
N ALA A 270 -27.12 -5.05 6.67
CA ALA A 270 -26.98 -6.28 5.90
C ALA A 270 -27.39 -7.52 6.72
N ASP A 271 -27.92 -8.54 6.06
CA ASP A 271 -28.17 -9.87 6.63
C ASP A 271 -27.09 -10.90 6.26
N LEU A 272 -26.28 -10.59 5.22
CA LEU A 272 -25.08 -11.33 4.84
C LEU A 272 -23.96 -10.36 4.50
N LEU A 273 -22.80 -10.52 5.14
CA LEU A 273 -21.57 -9.83 4.79
C LEU A 273 -20.58 -10.82 4.18
N VAL A 274 -20.28 -10.66 2.89
CA VAL A 274 -19.24 -11.41 2.20
C VAL A 274 -17.94 -10.62 2.24
N VAL A 275 -16.93 -11.14 2.91
CA VAL A 275 -15.64 -10.48 3.13
C VAL A 275 -14.59 -11.12 2.25
N VAL A 276 -14.00 -10.35 1.33
CA VAL A 276 -13.05 -10.86 0.34
C VAL A 276 -11.67 -10.27 0.58
N GLY A 277 -10.75 -11.09 1.09
CA GLY A 277 -9.35 -10.71 1.31
C GLY A 277 -9.17 -9.50 2.22
N ALA A 278 -9.99 -9.39 3.27
CA ALA A 278 -9.96 -8.29 4.22
C ALA A 278 -9.75 -8.79 5.65
N ARG A 279 -8.83 -8.12 6.35
CA ARG A 279 -8.61 -8.31 7.79
C ARG A 279 -9.53 -7.36 8.55
N PHE A 280 -10.32 -7.76 9.44
CA PHE A 280 -11.17 -6.90 10.26
C PHE A 280 -10.32 -5.99 11.17
N SER A 281 -9.67 -4.96 10.59
CA SER A 281 -8.84 -4.03 11.35
C SER A 281 -9.69 -3.10 12.21
N ASP A 282 -9.11 -2.61 13.30
CA ASP A 282 -9.76 -1.67 14.23
C ASP A 282 -10.28 -0.40 13.54
N ARG A 283 -9.58 0.07 12.50
CA ARG A 283 -9.98 1.24 11.69
C ARG A 283 -11.22 0.98 10.84
N VAL A 284 -11.51 -0.29 10.54
CA VAL A 284 -12.69 -0.71 9.76
C VAL A 284 -13.86 -1.04 10.66
N ILE A 285 -13.63 -1.86 11.69
CA ILE A 285 -14.74 -2.42 12.49
C ILE A 285 -15.24 -1.47 13.59
N GLY A 286 -14.44 -0.48 13.99
CA GLY A 286 -14.75 0.35 15.16
C GLY A 286 -14.98 -0.52 16.40
N ASN A 287 -16.19 -0.54 16.92
CA ASN A 287 -16.58 -1.43 18.02
C ASN A 287 -16.91 -2.85 17.52
N ALA A 288 -15.97 -3.78 17.72
CA ALA A 288 -16.11 -5.17 17.27
C ALA A 288 -17.39 -5.85 17.77
N SER A 289 -17.84 -5.56 18.99
CA SER A 289 -19.06 -6.15 19.57
C SER A 289 -20.35 -5.67 18.90
N LYS A 290 -20.29 -4.60 18.11
CA LYS A 290 -21.43 -3.99 17.42
C LYS A 290 -21.31 -4.03 15.89
N PHE A 291 -20.18 -4.54 15.35
CA PHE A 291 -19.95 -4.62 13.92
C PHE A 291 -20.82 -5.71 13.28
N ALA A 292 -21.57 -5.36 12.23
CA ALA A 292 -22.38 -6.28 11.40
C ALA A 292 -23.24 -7.28 12.20
N LYS A 293 -23.84 -6.85 13.31
CA LYS A 293 -24.59 -7.73 14.24
C LYS A 293 -25.76 -8.49 13.62
N ASN A 294 -26.37 -7.92 12.59
CA ASN A 294 -27.53 -8.49 11.93
C ASN A 294 -27.15 -9.46 10.80
N ALA A 295 -25.89 -9.41 10.37
CA ALA A 295 -25.40 -10.20 9.26
C ALA A 295 -24.77 -11.52 9.70
N LYS A 296 -24.99 -12.56 8.92
CA LYS A 296 -24.07 -13.70 8.87
C LYS A 296 -22.82 -13.27 8.12
N ILE A 297 -21.65 -13.75 8.52
CA ILE A 297 -20.37 -13.37 7.93
C ILE A 297 -19.74 -14.56 7.23
N LEU A 298 -19.50 -14.41 5.92
CA LEU A 298 -18.72 -15.33 5.09
C LEU A 298 -17.38 -14.67 4.79
N GLN A 299 -16.27 -15.25 5.28
CA GLN A 299 -14.91 -14.71 5.02
C GLN A 299 -14.15 -15.58 4.02
N ILE A 300 -13.63 -14.94 2.98
CA ILE A 300 -12.73 -15.54 1.98
C ILE A 300 -11.34 -14.94 2.23
N ASP A 301 -10.38 -15.78 2.64
CA ASP A 301 -9.02 -15.33 2.94
C ASP A 301 -8.00 -16.44 2.60
N ILE A 302 -6.78 -16.02 2.24
CA ILE A 302 -5.68 -16.96 2.01
C ILE A 302 -5.00 -17.38 3.32
N ASP A 303 -5.10 -16.55 4.36
CA ASP A 303 -4.46 -16.75 5.66
C ASP A 303 -5.44 -17.26 6.70
N ARG A 304 -5.31 -18.53 7.06
CA ARG A 304 -6.13 -19.16 8.10
C ARG A 304 -6.05 -18.42 9.46
N ALA A 305 -4.94 -17.74 9.75
CA ALA A 305 -4.75 -17.03 11.01
C ALA A 305 -5.63 -15.77 11.13
N GLU A 306 -6.18 -15.26 10.04
CA GLU A 306 -7.10 -14.12 10.05
C GLU A 306 -8.56 -14.55 10.36
N ILE A 307 -8.89 -15.84 10.24
CA ILE A 307 -10.26 -16.34 10.51
C ILE A 307 -10.54 -16.35 12.01
N ASN A 308 -11.65 -15.74 12.40
CA ASN A 308 -12.09 -15.59 13.80
C ASN A 308 -11.14 -14.78 14.70
N LYS A 309 -10.17 -14.04 14.13
CA LYS A 309 -9.18 -13.29 14.90
C LYS A 309 -9.79 -12.07 15.59
N ASN A 310 -10.47 -11.22 14.87
CA ASN A 310 -11.07 -9.98 15.37
C ASN A 310 -12.60 -10.04 15.42
N ILE A 311 -13.21 -10.71 14.46
CA ILE A 311 -14.66 -10.92 14.34
C ILE A 311 -14.90 -12.42 14.17
N LYS A 312 -15.91 -12.97 14.88
CA LYS A 312 -16.38 -14.33 14.63
C LYS A 312 -17.14 -14.38 13.32
N VAL A 313 -16.83 -15.38 12.49
CA VAL A 313 -17.48 -15.60 11.20
C VAL A 313 -18.34 -16.86 11.22
N ASP A 314 -19.42 -16.87 10.43
CA ASP A 314 -20.34 -18.01 10.33
C ASP A 314 -19.81 -19.08 9.37
N ALA A 315 -19.09 -18.65 8.32
CA ALA A 315 -18.41 -19.54 7.39
C ALA A 315 -17.12 -18.89 6.88
N SER A 316 -16.17 -19.72 6.44
CA SER A 316 -14.94 -19.25 5.80
C SER A 316 -14.51 -20.19 4.69
N ILE A 317 -13.88 -19.64 3.64
CA ILE A 317 -13.20 -20.39 2.60
C ILE A 317 -11.75 -19.95 2.58
N ILE A 318 -10.83 -20.90 2.81
CA ILE A 318 -9.39 -20.63 2.83
C ILE A 318 -8.80 -20.91 1.45
N GLY A 319 -8.19 -19.91 0.82
CA GLY A 319 -7.52 -20.05 -0.47
C GLY A 319 -7.47 -18.77 -1.27
N ASP A 320 -7.04 -18.89 -2.52
CA ASP A 320 -6.94 -17.79 -3.47
C ASP A 320 -8.31 -17.18 -3.78
N ALA A 321 -8.46 -15.88 -3.54
CA ALA A 321 -9.74 -15.18 -3.68
C ALA A 321 -10.28 -15.22 -5.12
N LYS A 322 -9.41 -15.07 -6.12
CA LYS A 322 -9.79 -15.15 -7.54
C LYS A 322 -10.39 -16.50 -7.88
N THR A 323 -9.73 -17.57 -7.47
CA THR A 323 -10.18 -18.95 -7.73
C THR A 323 -11.51 -19.23 -7.03
N ILE A 324 -11.65 -18.78 -5.77
CA ILE A 324 -12.90 -18.98 -5.00
C ILE A 324 -14.06 -18.23 -5.66
N LEU A 325 -13.88 -16.95 -5.99
CA LEU A 325 -14.92 -16.14 -6.65
C LEU A 325 -15.31 -16.72 -8.01
N ARG A 326 -14.35 -17.20 -8.81
CA ARG A 326 -14.63 -17.88 -10.09
C ARG A 326 -15.51 -19.12 -9.89
N ARG A 327 -15.21 -19.94 -8.88
CA ARG A 327 -16.01 -21.12 -8.55
C ARG A 327 -17.41 -20.75 -8.06
N LEU A 328 -17.54 -19.74 -7.17
CA LEU A 328 -18.85 -19.24 -6.73
C LEU A 328 -19.67 -18.73 -7.94
N ASN A 329 -19.06 -17.95 -8.83
CA ASN A 329 -19.70 -17.45 -10.03
C ASN A 329 -20.23 -18.57 -10.96
N THR A 330 -19.57 -19.71 -10.99
CA THR A 330 -19.99 -20.86 -11.82
C THR A 330 -21.22 -21.58 -11.24
N HIS A 331 -21.38 -21.57 -9.90
CA HIS A 331 -22.43 -22.30 -9.21
C HIS A 331 -23.63 -21.44 -8.74
N LEU A 332 -23.61 -20.15 -9.03
CA LEU A 332 -24.70 -19.24 -8.73
C LEU A 332 -25.44 -18.85 -10.02
N ASP A 333 -26.75 -18.83 -9.94
CA ASP A 333 -27.61 -18.14 -10.89
C ASP A 333 -27.74 -16.66 -10.46
N PRO A 334 -28.15 -15.75 -11.36
CA PRO A 334 -28.47 -14.37 -10.99
C PRO A 334 -29.53 -14.31 -9.89
N ILE A 335 -29.28 -13.53 -8.86
CA ILE A 335 -30.20 -13.32 -7.73
C ILE A 335 -30.64 -11.87 -7.74
N ASN A 336 -31.92 -11.61 -7.56
CA ASN A 336 -32.49 -10.28 -7.55
C ASN A 336 -32.62 -9.75 -6.12
N HIS A 337 -32.08 -8.52 -5.90
CA HIS A 337 -32.21 -7.77 -4.65
C HIS A 337 -32.56 -6.30 -4.91
N ASP A 338 -33.44 -6.03 -5.89
CA ASP A 338 -33.77 -4.65 -6.35
C ASP A 338 -34.21 -3.72 -5.22
N GLU A 339 -35.00 -4.21 -4.25
CA GLU A 339 -35.43 -3.40 -3.11
C GLU A 339 -34.27 -2.97 -2.22
N TRP A 340 -33.29 -3.88 -2.03
CA TRP A 340 -32.08 -3.60 -1.27
C TRP A 340 -31.19 -2.60 -2.00
N ILE A 341 -30.97 -2.79 -3.30
CA ILE A 341 -30.20 -1.82 -4.12
C ILE A 341 -30.87 -0.46 -4.10
N ALA A 342 -32.19 -0.37 -4.30
CA ALA A 342 -32.93 0.89 -4.22
C ALA A 342 -32.82 1.56 -2.84
N HIS A 343 -32.72 0.78 -1.76
CA HIS A 343 -32.48 1.33 -0.42
C HIS A 343 -31.08 1.93 -0.30
N ILE A 344 -30.05 1.24 -0.79
CA ILE A 344 -28.67 1.74 -0.80
C ILE A 344 -28.53 3.00 -1.67
N GLU A 345 -29.18 3.05 -2.83
CA GLU A 345 -29.17 4.26 -3.67
C GLU A 345 -29.79 5.48 -2.92
N ARG A 346 -30.91 5.29 -2.24
CA ARG A 346 -31.46 6.36 -1.38
C ARG A 346 -30.48 6.81 -0.29
N MET A 347 -29.69 5.88 0.29
CA MET A 347 -28.64 6.26 1.25
C MET A 347 -27.53 7.07 0.60
N LYS A 348 -27.10 6.74 -0.63
CA LYS A 348 -26.10 7.53 -1.37
C LYS A 348 -26.58 8.97 -1.59
N ASP A 349 -27.83 9.14 -1.94
CA ASP A 349 -28.44 10.46 -2.13
C ASP A 349 -28.59 11.25 -0.82
N MET A 350 -28.89 10.54 0.27
CA MET A 350 -29.08 11.15 1.59
C MET A 350 -27.77 11.56 2.25
N TYR A 351 -26.70 10.80 2.04
CA TYR A 351 -25.40 10.95 2.71
C TYR A 351 -24.22 11.13 1.74
N PRO A 352 -24.30 12.09 0.79
CA PRO A 352 -23.18 12.32 -0.12
C PRO A 352 -21.97 12.89 0.64
N LEU A 353 -20.77 12.59 0.15
CA LEU A 353 -19.56 13.29 0.58
C LEU A 353 -19.64 14.76 0.17
N ARG A 354 -19.38 15.68 1.10
CA ARG A 354 -19.53 17.12 0.91
C ARG A 354 -18.23 17.86 1.23
N TYR A 355 -17.98 18.94 0.50
CA TYR A 355 -16.92 19.89 0.77
C TYR A 355 -17.26 21.23 0.13
N ASP A 356 -16.60 22.32 0.53
CA ASP A 356 -16.78 23.63 -0.09
C ASP A 356 -16.06 23.69 -1.44
N LYS A 357 -16.82 23.77 -2.52
CA LYS A 357 -16.32 23.86 -3.91
C LYS A 357 -15.80 25.25 -4.29
N ASN A 358 -15.97 26.24 -3.43
CA ASN A 358 -15.58 27.63 -3.71
C ASN A 358 -14.16 27.94 -3.23
N VAL A 359 -13.58 27.08 -2.41
CA VAL A 359 -12.27 27.25 -1.77
C VAL A 359 -11.35 26.11 -2.16
N LEU A 360 -10.04 26.38 -2.22
CA LEU A 360 -9.02 25.34 -2.39
C LEU A 360 -8.96 24.53 -1.09
N THR A 361 -9.49 23.32 -1.12
CA THR A 361 -9.53 22.37 0.00
C THR A 361 -8.88 21.05 -0.39
N GLY A 362 -8.55 20.20 0.60
CA GLY A 362 -8.05 18.86 0.32
C GLY A 362 -8.94 18.05 -0.62
N PRO A 363 -10.26 17.92 -0.37
CA PRO A 363 -11.20 17.25 -1.29
C PRO A 363 -11.23 17.86 -2.70
N PHE A 364 -11.23 19.20 -2.83
CA PHE A 364 -11.18 19.86 -4.13
C PHE A 364 -9.94 19.48 -4.93
N ILE A 365 -8.78 19.46 -4.27
CA ILE A 365 -7.51 19.08 -4.88
C ILE A 365 -7.60 17.65 -5.43
N ILE A 366 -8.07 16.69 -4.63
CA ILE A 366 -8.17 15.29 -5.05
C ILE A 366 -9.16 15.12 -6.21
N GLN A 367 -10.30 15.80 -6.17
CA GLN A 367 -11.27 15.74 -7.26
C GLN A 367 -10.69 16.31 -8.56
N THR A 368 -9.96 17.42 -8.48
CA THR A 368 -9.26 18.00 -9.64
C THR A 368 -8.20 17.04 -10.18
N VAL A 369 -7.44 16.35 -9.31
CA VAL A 369 -6.50 15.30 -9.75
C VAL A 369 -7.23 14.19 -10.50
N ASN A 370 -8.37 13.71 -9.95
CA ASN A 370 -9.19 12.69 -10.61
C ASN A 370 -9.70 13.14 -12.00
N GLU A 371 -10.20 14.36 -12.11
CA GLU A 371 -10.71 14.92 -13.36
C GLU A 371 -9.60 15.09 -14.42
N VAL A 372 -8.47 15.66 -14.03
CA VAL A 372 -7.33 15.91 -14.94
C VAL A 372 -6.70 14.61 -15.44
N THR A 373 -6.63 13.58 -14.59
CA THR A 373 -6.08 12.27 -14.94
C THR A 373 -7.10 11.31 -15.53
N GLY A 374 -8.40 11.65 -15.53
CA GLY A 374 -9.48 10.75 -15.93
C GLY A 374 -9.60 9.50 -15.06
N GLY A 375 -9.04 9.52 -13.84
CA GLY A 375 -8.99 8.37 -12.94
C GLY A 375 -7.97 7.29 -13.33
N ASP A 376 -7.02 7.59 -14.23
CA ASP A 376 -6.05 6.61 -14.77
C ASP A 376 -4.61 6.81 -14.24
N ALA A 377 -4.40 7.61 -13.21
CA ALA A 377 -3.09 7.75 -12.56
C ALA A 377 -2.87 6.71 -11.46
N VAL A 378 -1.63 6.38 -11.22
CA VAL A 378 -1.20 5.72 -9.97
C VAL A 378 -1.08 6.79 -8.90
N ILE A 379 -1.95 6.72 -7.91
CA ILE A 379 -1.95 7.60 -6.75
C ILE A 379 -1.16 6.93 -5.63
N VAL A 380 -0.09 7.58 -5.23
CA VAL A 380 0.64 7.22 -4.02
C VAL A 380 0.25 8.21 -2.94
N THR A 381 0.15 7.79 -1.69
CA THR A 381 -0.15 8.72 -0.62
C THR A 381 0.84 8.60 0.53
N GLU A 382 1.12 9.73 1.12
CA GLU A 382 1.59 9.81 2.49
C GLU A 382 0.45 9.51 3.48
N VAL A 383 0.69 9.63 4.79
CA VAL A 383 -0.27 9.27 5.84
C VAL A 383 -0.78 10.50 6.58
N GLY A 384 -2.10 10.67 6.58
CA GLY A 384 -2.78 11.79 7.25
C GLY A 384 -4.14 12.12 6.62
N GLN A 385 -4.57 13.38 6.74
CA GLN A 385 -5.84 13.83 6.14
C GLN A 385 -5.85 13.67 4.62
N HIS A 386 -4.75 14.01 3.97
CA HIS A 386 -4.56 13.88 2.52
C HIS A 386 -4.75 12.44 2.02
N GLN A 387 -4.31 11.43 2.79
CA GLN A 387 -4.55 10.02 2.51
C GLN A 387 -6.05 9.69 2.51
N MET A 388 -6.77 10.19 3.51
CA MET A 388 -8.21 9.93 3.63
C MET A 388 -8.99 10.67 2.55
N TRP A 389 -8.64 11.91 2.22
CA TRP A 389 -9.25 12.61 1.09
C TRP A 389 -8.99 11.90 -0.25
N ALA A 390 -7.76 11.41 -0.47
CA ALA A 390 -7.45 10.60 -1.65
C ALA A 390 -8.30 9.32 -1.70
N ALA A 391 -8.50 8.66 -0.56
CA ALA A 391 -9.34 7.46 -0.47
C ALA A 391 -10.84 7.75 -0.69
N GLN A 392 -11.33 8.94 -0.32
CA GLN A 392 -12.75 9.31 -0.43
C GLN A 392 -13.12 9.89 -1.79
N TYR A 393 -12.27 10.75 -2.36
CA TYR A 393 -12.64 11.60 -3.51
C TYR A 393 -12.00 11.21 -4.84
N TYR A 394 -10.93 10.38 -4.86
CA TYR A 394 -10.40 9.82 -6.09
C TYR A 394 -11.16 8.54 -6.47
N LYS A 395 -11.50 8.37 -7.73
CA LYS A 395 -12.23 7.20 -8.24
C LYS A 395 -11.26 6.16 -8.80
N TYR A 396 -10.85 5.24 -7.95
CA TYR A 396 -9.97 4.13 -8.35
C TYR A 396 -10.75 3.12 -9.19
N ARG A 397 -10.38 3.00 -10.46
CA ARG A 397 -11.08 2.15 -11.44
C ARG A 397 -10.40 0.81 -11.67
N GLN A 398 -9.15 0.70 -11.27
CA GLN A 398 -8.30 -0.47 -11.51
C GLN A 398 -7.51 -0.84 -10.26
N PRO A 399 -7.20 -2.15 -10.07
CA PRO A 399 -6.31 -2.57 -8.99
C PRO A 399 -4.90 -2.00 -9.16
N ARG A 400 -4.16 -1.91 -8.06
CA ARG A 400 -2.76 -1.41 -8.02
C ARG A 400 -2.58 0.05 -8.43
N THR A 401 -3.64 0.85 -8.35
CA THR A 401 -3.60 2.30 -8.63
C THR A 401 -3.64 3.18 -7.37
N LEU A 402 -3.86 2.59 -6.19
CA LEU A 402 -3.58 3.23 -4.90
C LEU A 402 -2.43 2.51 -4.20
N LEU A 403 -1.36 3.24 -3.90
CA LEU A 403 -0.24 2.79 -3.11
C LEU A 403 -0.15 3.62 -1.82
N THR A 404 -0.26 2.98 -0.67
CA THR A 404 -0.30 3.68 0.61
C THR A 404 0.15 2.77 1.75
N SER A 405 0.67 3.32 2.83
CA SER A 405 0.93 2.59 4.07
C SER A 405 -0.34 2.50 4.89
N GLY A 406 -1.14 1.45 4.68
CA GLY A 406 -2.44 1.30 5.34
C GLY A 406 -2.35 0.68 6.73
N GLY A 407 -1.51 -0.32 6.90
CA GLY A 407 -1.38 -1.08 8.16
C GLY A 407 -0.48 -0.42 9.19
N LEU A 408 0.72 0.02 8.78
CA LEU A 408 1.68 0.68 9.68
C LEU A 408 1.42 2.19 9.81
N GLY A 409 0.92 2.84 8.77
CA GLY A 409 0.66 4.28 8.79
C GLY A 409 1.95 5.10 8.74
N THR A 410 2.86 4.75 7.86
CA THR A 410 4.20 5.32 7.77
C THR A 410 4.18 6.69 7.09
N MET A 411 4.36 7.76 7.85
CA MET A 411 4.69 9.08 7.30
C MET A 411 6.11 9.03 6.68
N GLY A 412 6.29 9.65 5.51
CA GLY A 412 7.53 9.58 4.73
C GLY A 412 7.60 8.41 3.74
N TYR A 413 6.52 7.66 3.58
CA TYR A 413 6.42 6.52 2.65
C TYR A 413 6.36 6.96 1.17
N GLY A 414 5.60 8.03 0.89
CA GLY A 414 5.02 8.28 -0.42
C GLY A 414 6.04 8.58 -1.52
N LEU A 415 7.01 9.46 -1.28
CA LEU A 415 7.96 9.87 -2.34
C LEU A 415 8.85 8.70 -2.79
N GLY A 416 9.41 7.93 -1.84
CA GLY A 416 10.16 6.70 -2.16
C GLY A 416 9.30 5.70 -2.94
N ALA A 417 8.08 5.43 -2.47
CA ALA A 417 7.15 4.53 -3.14
C ALA A 417 6.74 5.01 -4.54
N SER A 418 6.63 6.33 -4.76
CA SER A 418 6.34 6.92 -6.08
C SER A 418 7.45 6.68 -7.07
N ILE A 419 8.71 6.82 -6.64
CA ILE A 419 9.88 6.49 -7.46
C ILE A 419 9.82 5.02 -7.89
N GLY A 420 9.57 4.11 -6.93
CA GLY A 420 9.43 2.68 -7.21
C GLY A 420 8.28 2.37 -8.15
N ALA A 421 7.10 2.96 -7.91
CA ALA A 421 5.93 2.80 -8.77
C ALA A 421 6.19 3.26 -10.21
N LYS A 422 6.85 4.42 -10.38
CA LYS A 422 7.17 4.96 -11.70
C LYS A 422 8.19 4.09 -12.44
N MET A 423 9.16 3.51 -11.73
CA MET A 423 10.10 2.54 -12.32
C MET A 423 9.38 1.28 -12.80
N GLY A 424 8.35 0.82 -12.09
CA GLY A 424 7.55 -0.34 -12.46
C GLY A 424 6.47 -0.07 -13.52
N CYS A 425 5.92 1.15 -13.56
CA CYS A 425 4.80 1.55 -14.43
C CYS A 425 5.20 2.79 -15.26
N LYS A 426 6.17 2.63 -16.17
CA LYS A 426 6.80 3.73 -16.91
C LYS A 426 5.81 4.58 -17.71
N ASP A 427 4.73 3.99 -18.22
CA ASP A 427 3.73 4.66 -19.08
C ASP A 427 2.60 5.34 -18.29
N LYS A 428 2.52 5.09 -16.97
CA LYS A 428 1.49 5.70 -16.12
C LYS A 428 1.96 7.02 -15.51
N THR A 429 1.04 7.96 -15.36
CA THR A 429 1.26 9.13 -14.49
C THR A 429 1.28 8.66 -13.04
N VAL A 430 2.29 9.04 -12.28
CA VAL A 430 2.42 8.73 -10.85
C VAL A 430 2.39 10.03 -10.06
N ILE A 431 1.43 10.15 -9.15
CA ILE A 431 1.24 11.34 -8.31
C ILE A 431 1.27 10.92 -6.84
N ASN A 432 2.22 11.48 -6.08
CA ASN A 432 2.20 11.36 -4.62
C ASN A 432 1.35 12.47 -4.02
N ILE A 433 0.38 12.11 -3.19
CA ILE A 433 -0.43 13.04 -2.41
C ILE A 433 0.14 13.10 -1.00
N ALA A 434 0.81 14.18 -0.68
CA ALA A 434 1.51 14.37 0.59
C ALA A 434 0.90 15.48 1.44
N GLY A 435 1.06 15.39 2.74
CA GLY A 435 0.97 16.53 3.63
C GLY A 435 2.36 17.13 3.84
N ASP A 436 2.43 18.41 4.16
CA ASP A 436 3.68 19.12 4.42
C ASP A 436 4.52 18.48 5.52
N GLY A 437 3.89 18.00 6.59
CA GLY A 437 4.59 17.28 7.67
C GLY A 437 5.18 15.93 7.22
N CYS A 438 4.51 15.19 6.33
CA CYS A 438 5.02 13.92 5.80
C CYS A 438 6.14 14.14 4.79
N PHE A 439 5.98 15.09 3.88
CA PHE A 439 6.96 15.41 2.85
C PHE A 439 8.33 15.72 3.43
N ARG A 440 8.38 16.42 4.58
CA ARG A 440 9.64 16.73 5.28
C ARG A 440 10.46 15.52 5.69
N MET A 441 9.83 14.37 5.90
CA MET A 441 10.52 13.20 6.45
C MET A 441 11.45 12.54 5.44
N ASN A 442 11.10 12.57 4.13
CA ASN A 442 11.88 11.94 3.08
C ASN A 442 12.01 12.81 1.80
N MET A 443 11.93 14.14 1.93
CA MET A 443 12.08 15.08 0.81
C MET A 443 13.43 15.02 0.10
N ASN A 444 14.45 14.43 0.73
CA ASN A 444 15.76 14.15 0.14
C ASN A 444 15.66 13.25 -1.11
N GLU A 445 14.62 12.44 -1.23
CA GLU A 445 14.40 11.58 -2.41
C GLU A 445 14.00 12.37 -3.67
N ILE A 446 13.71 13.69 -3.57
CA ILE A 446 13.64 14.57 -4.75
C ILE A 446 14.95 14.49 -5.53
N ALA A 447 16.10 14.50 -4.84
CA ALA A 447 17.41 14.38 -5.48
C ALA A 447 17.57 13.03 -6.21
N THR A 448 16.95 11.96 -5.71
CA THR A 448 16.88 10.66 -6.40
C THR A 448 16.05 10.76 -7.68
N ALA A 449 14.85 11.32 -7.59
CA ALA A 449 13.97 11.48 -8.75
C ALA A 449 14.64 12.35 -9.85
N THR A 450 15.25 13.46 -9.48
CA THR A 450 15.92 14.36 -10.44
C THR A 450 17.18 13.76 -11.04
N ARG A 451 17.99 13.03 -10.26
CA ARG A 451 19.19 12.33 -10.74
C ARG A 451 18.91 11.40 -11.91
N TYR A 452 17.80 10.66 -11.85
CA TYR A 452 17.42 9.66 -12.86
C TYR A 452 16.32 10.15 -13.80
N ASN A 453 15.92 11.42 -13.68
CA ASN A 453 14.79 12.01 -14.41
C ASN A 453 13.53 11.12 -14.33
N ILE A 454 13.20 10.66 -13.12
CA ILE A 454 12.00 9.85 -12.86
C ILE A 454 10.79 10.79 -12.71
N PRO A 455 9.87 10.84 -13.67
CA PRO A 455 8.79 11.81 -13.70
C PRO A 455 7.67 11.46 -12.71
N VAL A 456 7.89 11.79 -11.45
CA VAL A 456 6.88 11.74 -10.39
C VAL A 456 6.38 13.15 -10.10
N ILE A 457 5.11 13.27 -9.78
CA ILE A 457 4.50 14.52 -9.32
C ILE A 457 4.28 14.42 -7.81
N GLU A 458 4.99 15.22 -7.06
CA GLU A 458 4.83 15.40 -5.62
C GLU A 458 3.83 16.53 -5.37
N LEU A 459 2.60 16.20 -4.99
CA LEU A 459 1.54 17.15 -4.69
C LEU A 459 1.39 17.29 -3.19
N ILE A 460 1.83 18.42 -2.65
CA ILE A 460 1.81 18.72 -1.22
C ILE A 460 0.52 19.46 -0.88
N ILE A 461 -0.36 18.84 -0.10
CA ILE A 461 -1.50 19.51 0.53
C ILE A 461 -0.98 20.15 1.82
N ASN A 462 -0.59 21.42 1.68
CA ASN A 462 0.10 22.18 2.72
C ASN A 462 -0.87 23.00 3.54
N ASN A 463 -1.14 22.56 4.75
CA ASN A 463 -2.00 23.27 5.71
C ASN A 463 -1.23 23.82 6.92
N HIS A 464 0.11 23.76 6.89
CA HIS A 464 1.03 24.21 7.96
C HIS A 464 0.77 23.54 9.32
N VAL A 465 0.17 22.34 9.34
CA VAL A 465 -0.11 21.59 10.57
C VAL A 465 0.02 20.08 10.33
N LEU A 466 0.20 19.32 11.39
CA LEU A 466 -0.01 17.88 11.38
C LEU A 466 -1.53 17.61 11.42
N GLY A 467 -2.17 17.72 10.24
CA GLY A 467 -3.62 17.93 10.11
C GLY A 467 -4.48 16.86 10.78
N MET A 468 -4.17 15.55 10.63
CA MET A 468 -4.95 14.49 11.28
C MET A 468 -4.80 14.55 12.81
N VAL A 469 -3.60 14.79 13.33
CA VAL A 469 -3.37 14.92 14.78
C VAL A 469 -4.09 16.17 15.31
N ARG A 470 -4.01 17.30 14.60
CA ARG A 470 -4.73 18.53 14.94
C ARG A 470 -6.25 18.31 14.94
N GLN A 471 -6.80 17.57 13.98
CA GLN A 471 -8.23 17.23 13.96
C GLN A 471 -8.63 16.48 15.23
N TRP A 472 -7.84 15.50 15.68
CA TRP A 472 -8.07 14.79 16.94
C TRP A 472 -7.96 15.70 18.16
N GLN A 473 -6.98 16.60 18.19
CA GLN A 473 -6.85 17.59 19.26
C GLN A 473 -8.05 18.55 19.29
N THR A 474 -8.58 18.88 18.13
CA THR A 474 -9.81 19.69 18.03
C THR A 474 -11.02 18.97 18.62
N LEU A 475 -11.23 17.72 18.23
CA LEU A 475 -12.44 16.96 18.57
C LEU A 475 -12.41 16.39 20.00
N TYR A 476 -11.24 15.94 20.48
CA TYR A 476 -11.16 15.14 21.70
C TYR A 476 -10.27 15.73 22.81
N TYR A 477 -9.43 16.73 22.48
CA TYR A 477 -8.48 17.29 23.45
C TYR A 477 -8.68 18.78 23.72
N GLY A 478 -9.90 19.31 23.54
CA GLY A 478 -10.25 20.69 23.86
C GLY A 478 -9.40 21.74 23.15
N LYS A 479 -9.01 21.47 21.90
CA LYS A 479 -8.19 22.36 21.05
C LYS A 479 -6.80 22.68 21.61
N ARG A 480 -6.26 21.80 22.45
CA ARG A 480 -4.87 21.92 22.95
C ARG A 480 -3.90 21.38 21.89
N TYR A 481 -3.46 22.27 21.00
CA TYR A 481 -2.62 21.96 19.84
C TYR A 481 -1.13 21.81 20.23
N SER A 482 -0.79 20.70 20.88
CA SER A 482 0.58 20.43 21.29
C SER A 482 1.40 19.91 20.11
N GLN A 483 2.42 20.66 19.67
CA GLN A 483 3.42 20.30 18.66
C GLN A 483 2.82 19.90 17.30
N THR A 484 1.65 20.43 16.94
CA THR A 484 0.99 20.12 15.66
C THR A 484 0.94 21.29 14.69
N VAL A 485 1.42 22.47 15.09
CA VAL A 485 1.53 23.64 14.23
C VAL A 485 2.94 23.72 13.67
N LEU A 486 3.06 23.74 12.35
CA LEU A 486 4.31 23.85 11.62
C LEU A 486 4.52 25.33 11.25
N ASN A 487 4.90 26.14 12.21
CA ASN A 487 5.02 27.60 12.11
C ASN A 487 6.43 28.08 11.70
N ASP A 488 7.20 27.23 11.08
CA ASP A 488 8.51 27.56 10.52
C ASP A 488 8.38 28.20 9.12
N SER A 489 9.50 28.65 8.57
CA SER A 489 9.59 29.33 7.26
C SER A 489 10.05 28.41 6.13
N VAL A 490 9.71 27.12 6.17
CA VAL A 490 10.10 26.15 5.12
C VAL A 490 9.39 26.49 3.81
N ASP A 491 10.15 26.70 2.76
CA ASP A 491 9.67 26.98 1.41
C ASP A 491 9.91 25.75 0.51
N TYR A 492 8.85 24.95 0.30
CA TYR A 492 8.94 23.69 -0.45
C TYR A 492 9.25 23.89 -1.93
N VAL A 493 8.84 25.02 -2.52
CA VAL A 493 9.18 25.37 -3.91
C VAL A 493 10.67 25.58 -4.04
N LYS A 494 11.28 26.41 -3.18
CA LYS A 494 12.73 26.65 -3.20
C LYS A 494 13.54 25.38 -2.91
N ILE A 495 13.07 24.52 -2.00
CA ILE A 495 13.73 23.23 -1.72
C ILE A 495 13.72 22.35 -2.96
N ALA A 496 12.58 22.22 -3.61
CA ALA A 496 12.42 21.40 -4.81
C ALA A 496 13.31 21.90 -5.95
N GLU A 497 13.34 23.22 -6.19
CA GLU A 497 14.19 23.86 -7.20
C GLU A 497 15.68 23.68 -6.89
N ALA A 498 16.08 23.83 -5.63
CA ALA A 498 17.45 23.60 -5.19
C ALA A 498 17.90 22.14 -5.38
N MET A 499 16.97 21.18 -5.34
CA MET A 499 17.21 19.76 -5.62
C MET A 499 17.02 19.39 -7.11
N GLY A 500 16.77 20.38 -7.98
CA GLY A 500 16.70 20.20 -9.44
C GLY A 500 15.33 19.84 -9.99
N ALA A 501 14.27 19.83 -9.18
CA ALA A 501 12.92 19.61 -9.65
C ALA A 501 12.25 20.90 -10.14
N LYS A 502 11.29 20.78 -11.04
CA LYS A 502 10.36 21.88 -11.34
C LYS A 502 9.38 22.02 -10.19
N ALA A 503 9.03 23.27 -9.82
CA ALA A 503 8.11 23.48 -8.72
C ALA A 503 7.08 24.57 -9.01
N TYR A 504 5.91 24.43 -8.37
CA TYR A 504 4.80 25.39 -8.45
C TYR A 504 4.21 25.62 -7.06
N ARG A 505 3.68 26.82 -6.83
CA ARG A 505 2.84 27.13 -5.68
C ARG A 505 1.44 27.42 -6.16
N VAL A 506 0.45 26.78 -5.55
CA VAL A 506 -0.97 26.94 -5.84
C VAL A 506 -1.65 27.48 -4.58
N THR A 507 -2.27 28.64 -4.68
CA THR A 507 -2.98 29.32 -3.58
C THR A 507 -4.45 29.54 -3.89
N GLN A 508 -4.81 29.47 -5.18
CA GLN A 508 -6.17 29.64 -5.66
C GLN A 508 -6.61 28.37 -6.42
N LYS A 509 -7.87 28.01 -6.28
CA LYS A 509 -8.41 26.77 -6.88
C LYS A 509 -8.33 26.75 -8.41
N GLU A 510 -8.44 27.92 -9.04
CA GLU A 510 -8.37 28.08 -10.49
C GLU A 510 -6.99 27.77 -11.09
N GLU A 511 -5.95 27.87 -10.29
CA GLU A 511 -4.56 27.61 -10.70
C GLU A 511 -4.27 26.11 -10.80
N LEU A 512 -4.99 25.25 -10.05
CA LEU A 512 -4.60 23.86 -9.85
C LEU A 512 -4.68 23.03 -11.14
N ALA A 513 -5.81 23.07 -11.85
CA ALA A 513 -5.98 22.25 -13.06
C ALA A 513 -4.99 22.60 -14.19
N PRO A 514 -4.71 23.88 -14.49
CA PRO A 514 -3.63 24.25 -15.43
C PRO A 514 -2.26 23.74 -15.00
N VAL A 515 -1.88 23.94 -13.72
CA VAL A 515 -0.59 23.49 -13.17
C VAL A 515 -0.44 21.97 -13.24
N LEU A 516 -1.48 21.20 -12.90
CA LEU A 516 -1.45 19.74 -13.01
C LEU A 516 -1.26 19.27 -14.46
N LYS A 517 -1.99 19.87 -15.41
CA LYS A 517 -1.85 19.53 -16.84
C LYS A 517 -0.45 19.82 -17.34
N GLU A 518 0.13 20.96 -16.97
CA GLU A 518 1.51 21.31 -17.29
C GLU A 518 2.48 20.31 -16.67
N ALA A 519 2.36 20.01 -15.36
CA ALA A 519 3.23 19.08 -14.66
C ALA A 519 3.24 17.68 -15.31
N ILE A 520 2.06 17.16 -15.72
CA ILE A 520 1.95 15.87 -16.41
C ILE A 520 2.67 15.94 -17.78
N SER A 521 2.51 17.04 -18.52
CA SER A 521 3.09 17.19 -19.85
C SER A 521 4.61 17.31 -19.87
N LEU A 522 5.21 17.83 -18.81
CA LEU A 522 6.66 18.03 -18.70
C LEU A 522 7.45 16.71 -18.64
N ASN A 523 6.84 15.63 -18.15
CA ASN A 523 7.48 14.32 -17.98
C ASN A 523 8.86 14.39 -17.29
N ILE A 524 8.95 15.18 -16.24
CA ILE A 524 10.11 15.35 -15.33
C ILE A 524 9.62 15.36 -13.88
N PRO A 525 10.50 15.28 -12.87
CA PRO A 525 10.11 15.46 -11.48
C PRO A 525 9.52 16.84 -11.21
N VAL A 526 8.31 16.89 -10.64
CA VAL A 526 7.60 18.14 -10.34
C VAL A 526 7.10 18.12 -8.89
N VAL A 527 7.23 19.25 -8.20
CA VAL A 527 6.64 19.47 -6.88
C VAL A 527 5.59 20.58 -6.97
N ILE A 528 4.40 20.33 -6.41
CA ILE A 528 3.29 21.30 -6.38
C ILE A 528 2.91 21.56 -4.92
N ASP A 529 3.20 22.75 -4.41
CA ASP A 529 2.86 23.21 -3.05
C ASP A 529 1.45 23.86 -3.07
N CYS A 530 0.41 23.09 -2.70
CA CYS A 530 -0.98 23.53 -2.62
C CYS A 530 -1.29 24.01 -1.22
N GLN A 531 -1.44 25.33 -1.01
CA GLN A 531 -1.69 25.93 0.30
C GLN A 531 -3.18 25.98 0.61
N ILE A 532 -3.59 25.29 1.69
CA ILE A 532 -4.99 25.21 2.14
C ILE A 532 -5.14 25.70 3.59
N GLY A 533 -6.39 25.83 4.04
CA GLY A 533 -6.71 26.18 5.42
C GLY A 533 -6.26 25.11 6.43
N CYS A 534 -5.82 25.56 7.61
CA CYS A 534 -5.31 24.65 8.66
C CYS A 534 -6.39 23.84 9.40
N ASP A 535 -7.66 24.21 9.25
CA ASP A 535 -8.77 23.61 9.99
C ASP A 535 -9.68 22.70 9.15
N ASP A 536 -9.31 22.42 7.90
CA ASP A 536 -9.97 21.42 7.08
C ASP A 536 -9.98 20.05 7.78
N LYS A 537 -11.13 19.36 7.73
CA LYS A 537 -11.33 18.08 8.40
C LYS A 537 -11.70 16.98 7.43
N VAL A 538 -11.36 15.75 7.81
CA VAL A 538 -11.83 14.56 7.11
C VAL A 538 -13.15 14.12 7.71
N PHE A 539 -14.20 14.16 6.90
CA PHE A 539 -15.54 13.67 7.24
C PHE A 539 -16.08 12.80 6.09
N PRO A 540 -16.96 11.82 6.40
CA PRO A 540 -17.45 11.41 7.73
C PRO A 540 -16.36 10.83 8.62
N MET A 541 -16.63 10.75 9.93
CA MET A 541 -15.74 10.13 10.91
C MET A 541 -16.53 9.32 11.92
N VAL A 542 -15.93 8.22 12.40
CA VAL A 542 -16.41 7.44 13.54
C VAL A 542 -15.47 7.68 14.71
N SER A 543 -16.00 8.00 15.89
CA SER A 543 -15.18 8.15 17.09
C SER A 543 -14.46 6.85 17.45
N PRO A 544 -13.24 6.92 18.01
CA PRO A 544 -12.51 5.71 18.44
C PRO A 544 -13.34 4.81 19.34
N GLY A 545 -13.45 3.53 18.99
CA GLY A 545 -14.21 2.54 19.74
C GLY A 545 -15.74 2.65 19.63
N ALA A 546 -16.26 3.60 18.87
CA ALA A 546 -17.68 3.68 18.56
C ALA A 546 -18.09 2.68 17.46
N PRO A 547 -19.37 2.29 17.37
CA PRO A 547 -19.90 1.56 16.23
C PRO A 547 -19.73 2.33 14.92
N ILE A 548 -19.53 1.63 13.80
CA ILE A 548 -19.45 2.31 12.50
C ILE A 548 -20.75 3.01 12.10
N ALA A 549 -21.89 2.58 12.65
CA ALA A 549 -23.18 3.23 12.48
C ALA A 549 -23.27 4.63 13.15
N ASP A 550 -22.35 4.95 14.06
CA ASP A 550 -22.28 6.26 14.72
C ASP A 550 -21.40 7.26 13.91
N ALA A 551 -21.28 7.05 12.60
CA ALA A 551 -20.54 7.95 11.73
C ALA A 551 -21.19 9.34 11.70
N PHE A 552 -20.38 10.37 11.92
CA PHE A 552 -20.81 11.78 11.97
C PHE A 552 -20.03 12.64 10.97
N ASP A 553 -20.59 13.78 10.61
CA ASP A 553 -19.95 14.80 9.79
C ASP A 553 -20.09 16.21 10.40
N ASP A 554 -19.72 17.24 9.65
CA ASP A 554 -19.76 18.63 10.13
C ASP A 554 -21.19 19.13 10.39
N THR A 555 -22.20 18.55 9.74
CA THR A 555 -23.61 18.92 9.96
C THR A 555 -24.10 18.40 11.30
N ASP A 556 -23.65 17.22 11.72
CA ASP A 556 -23.99 16.63 13.02
C ASP A 556 -23.38 17.44 14.18
N LEU A 557 -22.19 18.05 13.97
CA LEU A 557 -21.50 18.86 14.97
C LEU A 557 -22.11 20.25 15.19
N LYS A 558 -22.91 20.76 14.25
CA LYS A 558 -23.56 22.08 14.33
C LYS A 558 -24.89 22.07 15.11
N ILE A 559 -25.39 20.90 15.43
CA ILE A 559 -26.66 20.70 16.14
C ILE A 559 -26.47 20.64 17.67
N ASN A 560 -25.24 20.53 18.16
CA ASN A 560 -24.86 20.53 19.56
C ASN A 560 -24.08 21.81 19.92
#